data_b5da1ecd9780a02853c3589489d7f456
#
_entry.id   b5da1ecd9780a02853c3589489d7f456
#
_cell.length_a   1.000
_cell.length_b   1.000
_cell.length_c   1.000
_cell.angle_alpha   90.00
_cell.angle_beta   90.00
_cell.angle_gamma   90.00
#
_symmetry.space_group_name_H-M   'P 1'
#
loop_
_entity.id
_entity.type
_entity.pdbx_description
1 polymer ?
#
loop_
_entity_poly.entity_id
_entity_poly.type
_entity_poly.pdbx_seq_one_letter_code
_entity_poly.pdbx_strand_id
1 'polypeptide(L)'
;MGIEFELKFRATPEILAAIEADTAGQKQRYEMRTSYYDTPDRKLKQVKYTLRRRLENGVSVCTLKTPADQLGRREYALECDTVEEALEKLCKLPELPELADLTAGGVRRVCGASFQRRAITVSLDGCTLELALDRGVLTGGGTELPLCEVEVELKEGSREQAVLYARLLSARYGLEPEKLSKFQRATMLAEGLFCDGI
;
A
#
# COMPACT_ATOMS: atom_id res chain seq x y z
N MET A 1 6.31 -15.07 3.33
CA MET A 1 5.22 -15.02 2.33
C MET A 1 3.90 -15.06 3.09
N GLY A 2 3.10 -14.00 3.05
CA GLY A 2 1.86 -13.87 3.79
C GLY A 2 0.73 -13.36 2.90
N ILE A 3 -0.51 -13.65 3.29
CA ILE A 3 -1.70 -13.01 2.69
C ILE A 3 -1.98 -11.79 3.55
N GLU A 4 -1.81 -10.61 2.96
CA GLU A 4 -2.10 -9.34 3.61
C GLU A 4 -3.62 -9.12 3.67
N PHE A 5 -4.12 -8.77 4.85
CA PHE A 5 -5.50 -8.34 5.05
C PHE A 5 -5.51 -6.96 5.69
N GLU A 6 -6.03 -5.97 4.96
CA GLU A 6 -6.11 -4.58 5.41
C GLU A 6 -7.47 -3.96 5.11
N LEU A 7 -7.88 -3.03 5.95
CA LEU A 7 -9.03 -2.16 5.77
C LEU A 7 -8.55 -0.72 5.75
N LYS A 8 -9.02 0.07 4.77
CA LYS A 8 -8.55 1.44 4.54
C LYS A 8 -9.68 2.44 4.63
N PHE A 9 -9.35 3.62 5.14
CA PHE A 9 -10.28 4.71 5.34
C PHE A 9 -9.66 6.04 4.96
N ARG A 10 -10.47 6.93 4.40
CA ARG A 10 -10.11 8.35 4.21
C ARG A 10 -10.13 9.04 5.57
N ALA A 11 -9.23 9.98 5.76
CA ALA A 11 -9.14 10.78 6.97
C ALA A 11 -8.75 12.22 6.65
N THR A 12 -8.80 13.09 7.65
CA THR A 12 -8.19 14.42 7.63
C THR A 12 -6.95 14.44 8.52
N PRO A 13 -6.07 15.45 8.40
CA PRO A 13 -4.92 15.59 9.29
C PRO A 13 -5.32 15.64 10.78
N GLU A 14 -6.46 16.27 11.10
CA GLU A 14 -6.99 16.41 12.47
C GLU A 14 -7.44 15.05 13.00
N ILE A 15 -8.11 14.26 12.17
CA ILE A 15 -8.53 12.89 12.51
C ILE A 15 -7.31 11.99 12.76
N LEU A 16 -6.28 12.06 11.89
CA LEU A 16 -5.04 11.30 12.10
C LEU A 16 -4.38 11.64 13.44
N ALA A 17 -4.31 12.94 13.77
CA ALA A 17 -3.75 13.39 15.03
C ALA A 17 -4.56 12.91 16.24
N ALA A 18 -5.89 12.96 16.18
CA ALA A 18 -6.78 12.46 17.22
C ALA A 18 -6.61 10.95 17.43
N ILE A 19 -6.58 10.16 16.36
CA ILE A 19 -6.37 8.72 16.43
C ILE A 19 -5.00 8.42 17.06
N GLU A 20 -3.94 9.13 16.64
CA GLU A 20 -2.59 8.93 17.21
C GLU A 20 -2.55 9.23 18.72
N ALA A 21 -3.25 10.28 19.16
CA ALA A 21 -3.30 10.65 20.56
C ALA A 21 -4.09 9.64 21.41
N ASP A 22 -5.21 9.16 20.89
CA ASP A 22 -6.14 8.29 21.62
C ASP A 22 -5.74 6.81 21.61
N THR A 23 -4.87 6.40 20.67
CA THR A 23 -4.49 4.99 20.53
C THR A 23 -3.25 4.66 21.34
N ALA A 24 -3.40 3.73 22.29
CA ALA A 24 -2.28 3.14 23.00
C ALA A 24 -1.57 2.09 22.15
N GLY A 25 -0.26 1.91 22.37
CA GLY A 25 0.55 0.91 21.69
C GLY A 25 1.94 1.42 21.35
N GLN A 26 2.77 0.54 20.82
CA GLN A 26 4.10 0.91 20.35
C GLN A 26 3.96 1.72 19.06
N LYS A 27 4.54 2.91 19.04
CA LYS A 27 4.48 3.85 17.92
C LYS A 27 5.82 3.92 17.20
N GLN A 28 5.76 3.85 15.87
CA GLN A 28 6.93 4.00 14.99
C GLN A 28 6.62 5.03 13.89
N ARG A 29 7.67 5.68 13.38
CA ARG A 29 7.54 6.67 12.30
C ARG A 29 8.40 6.25 11.12
N TYR A 30 7.82 6.36 9.92
CA TYR A 30 8.48 6.03 8.68
C TYR A 30 8.32 7.15 7.67
N GLU A 31 9.43 7.48 6.99
CA GLU A 31 9.42 8.27 5.76
C GLU A 31 9.31 7.30 4.59
N MET A 32 8.20 7.40 3.86
CA MET A 32 7.88 6.49 2.77
C MET A 32 7.97 7.20 1.43
N ARG A 33 8.86 6.75 0.55
CA ARG A 33 8.92 7.20 -0.84
C ARG A 33 8.72 6.02 -1.77
N THR A 34 7.57 5.94 -2.41
CA THR A 34 7.17 4.82 -3.25
C THR A 34 7.16 5.24 -4.71
N SER A 35 7.79 4.45 -5.56
CA SER A 35 7.66 4.49 -7.02
C SER A 35 6.95 3.23 -7.49
N TYR A 36 5.94 3.37 -8.32
CA TYR A 36 5.23 2.26 -8.95
C TYR A 36 5.69 2.11 -10.39
N TYR A 37 5.83 0.87 -10.82
CA TYR A 37 6.37 0.50 -12.12
C TYR A 37 5.41 -0.38 -12.90
N ASP A 38 5.40 -0.21 -14.21
CA ASP A 38 4.69 -1.06 -15.15
C ASP A 38 5.44 -1.09 -16.48
N THR A 39 5.11 -2.06 -17.31
CA THR A 39 5.60 -2.10 -18.69
C THR A 39 5.01 -0.94 -19.51
N PRO A 40 5.65 -0.55 -20.64
CA PRO A 40 5.11 0.51 -21.50
C PRO A 40 3.66 0.29 -21.93
N ASP A 41 3.28 -0.96 -22.18
CA ASP A 41 1.95 -1.41 -22.59
C ASP A 41 1.04 -1.84 -21.43
N ARG A 42 1.44 -1.55 -20.17
CA ARG A 42 0.64 -1.76 -18.95
C ARG A 42 0.27 -3.23 -18.68
N LYS A 43 1.11 -4.18 -19.05
CA LYS A 43 0.87 -5.62 -18.86
C LYS A 43 0.68 -6.01 -17.40
N LEU A 44 1.48 -5.43 -16.47
CA LEU A 44 1.33 -5.74 -15.04
C LEU A 44 -0.04 -5.28 -14.52
N LYS A 45 -0.50 -4.09 -14.91
CA LYS A 45 -1.85 -3.59 -14.56
C LYS A 45 -2.94 -4.52 -15.09
N GLN A 46 -2.82 -5.02 -16.33
CA GLN A 46 -3.80 -5.91 -16.96
C GLN A 46 -3.99 -7.22 -16.20
N VAL A 47 -2.92 -7.80 -15.67
CA VAL A 47 -2.97 -9.01 -14.83
C VAL A 47 -3.14 -8.70 -13.33
N LYS A 48 -3.44 -7.44 -12.98
CA LYS A 48 -3.63 -6.94 -11.61
C LYS A 48 -2.39 -7.11 -10.71
N TYR A 49 -1.20 -7.14 -11.29
CA TYR A 49 0.07 -7.09 -10.57
C TYR A 49 0.40 -5.64 -10.21
N THR A 50 1.04 -5.46 -9.07
CA THR A 50 1.57 -4.16 -8.65
C THR A 50 3.03 -4.31 -8.29
N LEU A 51 3.90 -3.69 -9.08
CA LEU A 51 5.33 -3.64 -8.84
C LEU A 51 5.70 -2.26 -8.28
N ARG A 52 6.35 -2.24 -7.12
CA ARG A 52 6.79 -1.00 -6.49
C ARG A 52 8.22 -1.13 -5.95
N ARG A 53 8.93 -0.01 -5.92
CA ARG A 53 10.09 0.21 -5.09
C ARG A 53 9.76 1.27 -4.06
N ARG A 54 10.04 0.99 -2.80
CA ARG A 54 9.79 1.91 -1.69
C ARG A 54 11.08 2.11 -0.89
N LEU A 55 11.36 3.36 -0.58
CA LEU A 55 12.32 3.72 0.45
C LEU A 55 11.58 3.88 1.77
N GLU A 56 11.94 3.07 2.76
CA GLU A 56 11.42 3.09 4.12
C GLU A 56 12.55 3.55 5.05
N ASN A 57 12.53 4.81 5.48
CA ASN A 57 13.63 5.41 6.22
C ASN A 57 15.00 5.24 5.54
N GLY A 58 15.02 5.28 4.20
CA GLY A 58 16.25 5.09 3.40
C GLY A 58 16.56 3.65 2.99
N VAL A 59 15.92 2.64 3.60
CA VAL A 59 16.05 1.24 3.16
C VAL A 59 15.19 1.01 1.92
N SER A 60 15.79 0.43 0.89
CA SER A 60 15.10 0.19 -0.39
C SER A 60 14.47 -1.21 -0.42
N VAL A 61 13.15 -1.25 -0.54
CA VAL A 61 12.38 -2.49 -0.64
C VAL A 61 11.57 -2.50 -1.93
N CYS A 62 11.82 -3.50 -2.77
CA CYS A 62 11.01 -3.79 -3.94
C CYS A 62 9.94 -4.83 -3.61
N THR A 63 8.71 -4.58 -4.04
CA THR A 63 7.58 -5.45 -3.75
C THR A 63 6.78 -5.72 -5.02
N LEU A 64 6.52 -6.99 -5.30
CA LEU A 64 5.50 -7.41 -6.25
C LEU A 64 4.30 -7.95 -5.48
N LYS A 65 3.12 -7.36 -5.72
CA LYS A 65 1.84 -7.86 -5.21
C LYS A 65 1.06 -8.47 -6.37
N THR A 66 0.61 -9.72 -6.18
CA THR A 66 -0.20 -10.46 -7.16
C THR A 66 -1.56 -10.81 -6.58
N PRO A 67 -2.59 -11.06 -7.40
CA PRO A 67 -3.85 -11.61 -6.90
C PRO A 67 -3.61 -12.92 -6.14
N ALA A 68 -4.33 -13.13 -5.04
CA ALA A 68 -4.42 -14.41 -4.35
C ALA A 68 -5.87 -14.88 -4.36
N ASP A 69 -6.10 -16.19 -4.10
CA ASP A 69 -7.43 -16.74 -4.09
C ASP A 69 -8.32 -16.05 -3.05
N GLN A 70 -9.51 -15.70 -3.49
CA GLN A 70 -10.71 -15.28 -2.77
C GLN A 70 -10.74 -13.93 -2.05
N LEU A 71 -9.70 -13.20 -1.67
CA LEU A 71 -9.82 -11.85 -1.04
C LEU A 71 -8.47 -11.29 -0.55
N GLY A 72 -7.37 -11.86 -0.95
CA GLY A 72 -6.06 -11.40 -0.53
C GLY A 72 -5.14 -11.08 -1.71
N ARG A 73 -4.00 -10.49 -1.39
CA ARG A 73 -2.88 -10.33 -2.32
C ARG A 73 -1.69 -11.07 -1.77
N ARG A 74 -1.02 -11.82 -2.65
CA ARG A 74 0.26 -12.41 -2.31
C ARG A 74 1.34 -11.36 -2.51
N GLU A 75 2.23 -11.23 -1.54
CA GLU A 75 3.29 -10.24 -1.54
C GLU A 75 4.66 -10.90 -1.58
N TYR A 76 5.50 -10.44 -2.49
CA TYR A 76 6.90 -10.81 -2.63
C TYR A 76 7.74 -9.55 -2.41
N ALA A 77 8.36 -9.43 -1.24
CA ALA A 77 9.18 -8.29 -0.86
C ALA A 77 10.66 -8.70 -0.86
N LEU A 78 11.49 -7.86 -1.45
CA LEU A 78 12.94 -8.03 -1.55
C LEU A 78 13.63 -6.71 -1.20
N GLU A 79 14.59 -6.76 -0.30
CA GLU A 79 15.51 -5.64 -0.08
C GLU A 79 16.50 -5.59 -1.25
N CYS A 80 16.46 -4.51 -2.03
CA CYS A 80 17.29 -4.31 -3.21
C CYS A 80 17.26 -2.85 -3.66
N ASP A 81 18.30 -2.41 -4.37
CA ASP A 81 18.46 -1.01 -4.75
C ASP A 81 17.66 -0.62 -5.98
N THR A 82 17.38 -1.55 -6.88
CA THR A 82 16.67 -1.29 -8.14
C THR A 82 15.53 -2.26 -8.36
N VAL A 83 14.57 -1.85 -9.18
CA VAL A 83 13.45 -2.72 -9.57
C VAL A 83 13.91 -3.81 -10.54
N GLU A 84 14.93 -3.55 -11.33
CA GLU A 84 15.57 -4.50 -12.25
C GLU A 84 16.18 -5.66 -11.48
N GLU A 85 16.95 -5.37 -10.42
CA GLU A 85 17.51 -6.38 -9.51
C GLU A 85 16.41 -7.23 -8.87
N ALA A 86 15.31 -6.61 -8.46
CA ALA A 86 14.16 -7.34 -7.93
C ALA A 86 13.55 -8.27 -8.97
N LEU A 87 13.35 -7.79 -10.20
CA LEU A 87 12.79 -8.60 -11.29
C LEU A 87 13.68 -9.79 -11.64
N GLU A 88 15.01 -9.64 -11.68
CA GLU A 88 15.94 -10.74 -11.89
C GLU A 88 15.76 -11.89 -10.87
N LYS A 89 15.44 -11.56 -9.63
CA LYS A 89 15.17 -12.53 -8.57
C LYS A 89 13.76 -13.10 -8.65
N LEU A 90 12.76 -12.23 -8.86
CA LEU A 90 11.35 -12.60 -8.90
C LEU A 90 11.00 -13.50 -10.11
N CYS A 91 11.59 -13.24 -11.28
CA CYS A 91 11.36 -14.05 -12.48
C CYS A 91 11.90 -15.49 -12.36
N LYS A 92 12.72 -15.79 -11.35
CA LYS A 92 13.21 -17.16 -11.07
C LYS A 92 12.28 -17.93 -10.13
N LEU A 93 11.25 -17.30 -9.59
CA LEU A 93 10.33 -17.96 -8.67
C LEU A 93 9.33 -18.82 -9.45
N PRO A 94 9.18 -20.11 -9.09
CA PRO A 94 8.26 -21.02 -9.79
C PRO A 94 6.78 -20.59 -9.64
N GLU A 95 6.47 -19.76 -8.64
CA GLU A 95 5.14 -19.20 -8.40
C GLU A 95 4.78 -18.05 -9.35
N LEU A 96 5.73 -17.54 -10.13
CA LEU A 96 5.60 -16.39 -11.03
C LEU A 96 6.07 -16.71 -12.46
N PRO A 97 5.61 -17.82 -13.06
CA PRO A 97 6.17 -18.32 -14.32
C PRO A 97 6.01 -17.34 -15.50
N GLU A 98 4.95 -16.51 -15.47
CA GLU A 98 4.66 -15.54 -16.52
C GLU A 98 5.39 -14.20 -16.36
N LEU A 99 6.03 -13.93 -15.20
CA LEU A 99 6.57 -12.61 -14.90
C LEU A 99 7.69 -12.20 -15.87
N ALA A 100 8.55 -13.15 -16.28
CA ALA A 100 9.62 -12.88 -17.22
C ALA A 100 9.08 -12.43 -18.58
N ASP A 101 8.06 -13.09 -19.12
CA ASP A 101 7.42 -12.74 -20.39
C ASP A 101 6.67 -11.43 -20.30
N LEU A 102 5.96 -11.19 -19.18
CA LEU A 102 5.27 -9.92 -18.95
C LEU A 102 6.24 -8.75 -18.95
N THR A 103 7.42 -8.89 -18.36
CA THR A 103 8.39 -7.81 -18.16
C THR A 103 9.54 -7.78 -19.17
N ALA A 104 9.53 -8.65 -20.19
CA ALA A 104 10.58 -8.76 -21.20
C ALA A 104 10.89 -7.43 -21.93
N GLY A 105 9.90 -6.55 -22.09
CA GLY A 105 10.06 -5.21 -22.66
C GLY A 105 10.57 -4.15 -21.68
N GLY A 106 10.96 -4.55 -20.47
CA GLY A 106 11.36 -3.67 -19.39
C GLY A 106 10.18 -3.00 -18.68
N VAL A 107 10.48 -2.31 -17.59
CA VAL A 107 9.50 -1.57 -16.81
C VAL A 107 9.92 -0.10 -16.67
N ARG A 108 8.94 0.78 -16.48
CA ARG A 108 9.19 2.20 -16.22
C ARG A 108 8.36 2.69 -15.05
N ARG A 109 8.83 3.72 -14.36
CA ARG A 109 8.03 4.40 -13.34
C ARG A 109 6.78 5.01 -13.98
N VAL A 110 5.62 4.78 -13.36
CA VAL A 110 4.32 5.25 -13.87
C VAL A 110 3.66 6.27 -12.94
N CYS A 111 3.85 6.13 -11.64
CA CYS A 111 3.31 7.04 -10.63
C CYS A 111 4.06 6.82 -9.31
N GLY A 112 3.66 7.51 -8.24
CA GLY A 112 4.33 7.39 -6.97
C GLY A 112 3.49 7.86 -5.79
N ALA A 113 4.10 7.77 -4.59
CA ALA A 113 3.59 8.32 -3.34
C ALA A 113 4.75 8.72 -2.46
N SER A 114 4.62 9.85 -1.77
CA SER A 114 5.56 10.31 -0.75
C SER A 114 4.78 10.70 0.50
N PHE A 115 5.02 10.02 1.61
CA PHE A 115 4.23 10.23 2.82
C PHE A 115 4.99 9.84 4.08
N GLN A 116 4.57 10.43 5.19
CA GLN A 116 4.94 9.96 6.52
C GLN A 116 3.90 8.95 6.98
N ARG A 117 4.38 7.82 7.50
CA ARG A 117 3.56 6.80 8.18
C ARG A 117 3.84 6.85 9.67
N ARG A 118 2.79 6.92 10.45
CA ARG A 118 2.82 6.64 11.88
C ARG A 118 2.14 5.30 12.09
N ALA A 119 2.94 4.27 12.38
CA ALA A 119 2.45 2.93 12.65
C ALA A 119 2.28 2.74 14.16
N ILE A 120 1.14 2.20 14.57
CA ILE A 120 0.83 1.89 15.97
C ILE A 120 0.50 0.41 16.04
N THR A 121 1.27 -0.34 16.80
CA THR A 121 0.94 -1.73 17.09
C THR A 121 -0.16 -1.79 18.14
N VAL A 122 -1.31 -2.35 17.76
CA VAL A 122 -2.47 -2.53 18.64
C VAL A 122 -2.59 -4.01 18.96
N SER A 123 -2.45 -4.34 20.24
CA SER A 123 -2.62 -5.72 20.74
C SER A 123 -3.99 -5.86 21.37
N LEU A 124 -4.76 -6.79 20.86
CA LEU A 124 -6.06 -7.22 21.38
C LEU A 124 -5.91 -8.67 21.89
N ASP A 125 -6.92 -9.18 22.58
CA ASP A 125 -6.91 -10.59 23.02
C ASP A 125 -6.88 -11.53 21.79
N GLY A 126 -5.74 -12.21 21.62
CA GLY A 126 -5.51 -13.13 20.49
C GLY A 126 -5.39 -12.48 19.11
N CYS A 127 -5.20 -11.15 19.03
CA CYS A 127 -5.05 -10.45 17.75
C CYS A 127 -4.05 -9.29 17.84
N THR A 128 -3.17 -9.18 16.85
CA THR A 128 -2.25 -8.06 16.69
C THR A 128 -2.56 -7.34 15.37
N LEU A 129 -2.78 -6.04 15.46
CA LEU A 129 -3.04 -5.16 14.32
C LEU A 129 -1.94 -4.11 14.20
N GLU A 130 -1.66 -3.68 12.99
CA GLU A 130 -0.97 -2.43 12.73
C GLU A 130 -1.98 -1.38 12.28
N LEU A 131 -2.07 -0.30 13.04
CA LEU A 131 -2.80 0.89 12.65
C LEU A 131 -1.82 1.86 12.01
N ALA A 132 -1.91 2.03 10.70
CA ALA A 132 -1.04 2.92 9.94
C ALA A 132 -1.78 4.22 9.60
N LEU A 133 -1.19 5.35 9.99
CA LEU A 133 -1.69 6.71 9.76
C LEU A 133 -0.78 7.36 8.73
N ASP A 134 -1.23 7.47 7.49
CA ASP A 134 -0.45 7.96 6.36
C ASP A 134 -0.85 9.39 5.99
N ARG A 135 0.14 10.28 5.89
CA ARG A 135 -0.05 11.66 5.46
C ARG A 135 1.02 12.08 4.48
N GLY A 136 0.62 12.61 3.32
CA GLY A 136 1.55 13.07 2.29
C GLY A 136 0.86 13.33 0.96
N VAL A 137 1.44 12.87 -0.13
CA VAL A 137 0.94 13.06 -1.49
C VAL A 137 1.08 11.79 -2.34
N LEU A 138 0.14 11.62 -3.26
CA LEU A 138 0.24 10.74 -4.42
C LEU A 138 0.72 11.57 -5.61
N THR A 139 1.54 10.98 -6.49
CA THR A 139 2.09 11.67 -7.66
C THR A 139 1.80 10.89 -8.93
N GLY A 140 1.38 11.58 -9.99
CA GLY A 140 1.12 10.98 -11.30
C GLY A 140 0.87 12.04 -12.35
N GLY A 141 1.32 11.84 -13.60
CA GLY A 141 1.06 12.76 -14.71
C GLY A 141 1.60 14.18 -14.51
N GLY A 142 2.62 14.37 -13.66
CA GLY A 142 3.15 15.69 -13.32
C GLY A 142 2.35 16.46 -12.27
N THR A 143 1.32 15.84 -11.67
CA THR A 143 0.45 16.44 -10.64
C THR A 143 0.54 15.69 -9.31
N GLU A 144 0.03 16.31 -8.25
CA GLU A 144 0.00 15.75 -6.90
C GLU A 144 -1.45 15.74 -6.37
N LEU A 145 -1.77 14.69 -5.61
CA LEU A 145 -3.03 14.56 -4.89
C LEU A 145 -2.74 14.36 -3.40
N PRO A 146 -3.33 15.14 -2.49
CA PRO A 146 -3.17 14.94 -1.06
C PRO A 146 -3.55 13.53 -0.62
N LEU A 147 -2.76 12.98 0.30
CA LEU A 147 -2.97 11.68 0.92
C LEU A 147 -3.15 11.86 2.42
N CYS A 148 -4.34 11.49 2.94
CA CYS A 148 -4.61 11.27 4.35
C CYS A 148 -5.42 9.98 4.48
N GLU A 149 -4.81 8.94 5.05
CA GLU A 149 -5.38 7.59 5.06
C GLU A 149 -5.09 6.87 6.37
N VAL A 150 -6.06 6.11 6.84
CA VAL A 150 -5.92 5.16 7.94
C VAL A 150 -5.99 3.76 7.36
N GLU A 151 -5.01 2.92 7.66
CA GLU A 151 -5.02 1.49 7.35
C GLU A 151 -5.06 0.69 8.65
N VAL A 152 -5.92 -0.32 8.71
CA VAL A 152 -5.96 -1.33 9.77
C VAL A 152 -5.52 -2.64 9.15
N GLU A 153 -4.29 -3.04 9.43
CA GLU A 153 -3.69 -4.27 8.89
C GLU A 153 -3.64 -5.36 9.94
N LEU A 154 -4.09 -6.55 9.58
CA LEU A 154 -3.99 -7.73 10.43
C LEU A 154 -2.58 -8.31 10.35
N LYS A 155 -1.87 -8.32 11.47
CA LYS A 155 -0.55 -8.97 11.58
C LYS A 155 -0.68 -10.40 12.12
N GLU A 156 -1.54 -10.60 13.11
CA GLU A 156 -1.77 -11.92 13.73
C GLU A 156 -3.19 -11.99 14.28
N GLY A 157 -3.81 -13.17 14.22
CA GLY A 157 -5.15 -13.41 14.77
C GLY A 157 -6.24 -13.50 13.72
N SER A 158 -7.47 -13.10 14.06
CA SER A 158 -8.64 -13.29 13.21
C SER A 158 -9.02 -12.05 12.42
N ARG A 159 -9.52 -12.27 11.20
CA ARG A 159 -10.06 -11.20 10.34
C ARG A 159 -11.28 -10.54 10.95
N GLU A 160 -12.10 -11.30 11.68
CA GLU A 160 -13.30 -10.82 12.35
C GLU A 160 -12.95 -9.76 13.40
N GLN A 161 -11.87 -9.96 14.16
CA GLN A 161 -11.39 -9.00 15.14
C GLN A 161 -10.86 -7.72 14.45
N ALA A 162 -10.12 -7.86 13.35
CA ALA A 162 -9.65 -6.73 12.58
C ALA A 162 -10.82 -5.91 12.00
N VAL A 163 -11.86 -6.58 11.47
CA VAL A 163 -13.08 -5.93 10.96
C VAL A 163 -13.82 -5.23 12.08
N LEU A 164 -13.97 -5.87 13.25
CA LEU A 164 -14.65 -5.25 14.41
C LEU A 164 -13.90 -4.00 14.87
N TYR A 165 -12.59 -4.09 15.04
CA TYR A 165 -11.75 -2.93 15.41
C TYR A 165 -11.89 -1.79 14.41
N ALA A 166 -11.78 -2.09 13.11
CA ALA A 166 -11.91 -1.09 12.05
C ALA A 166 -13.29 -0.41 12.03
N ARG A 167 -14.38 -1.16 12.31
CA ARG A 167 -15.74 -0.61 12.43
C ARG A 167 -15.88 0.32 13.63
N LEU A 168 -15.35 -0.07 14.78
CA LEU A 168 -15.36 0.77 15.97
C LEU A 168 -14.56 2.07 15.77
N LEU A 169 -13.39 1.95 15.15
CA LEU A 169 -12.55 3.10 14.79
C LEU A 169 -13.30 4.03 13.82
N SER A 170 -13.88 3.47 12.75
CA SER A 170 -14.67 4.23 11.77
C SER A 170 -15.85 4.96 12.41
N ALA A 171 -16.61 4.27 13.28
CA ALA A 171 -17.74 4.88 13.98
C ALA A 171 -17.30 6.01 14.92
N ARG A 172 -16.17 5.85 15.63
CA ARG A 172 -15.65 6.84 16.57
C ARG A 172 -15.18 8.14 15.91
N TYR A 173 -14.53 8.04 14.75
CA TYR A 173 -13.89 9.18 14.07
C TYR A 173 -14.59 9.60 12.77
N GLY A 174 -15.72 8.98 12.42
CA GLY A 174 -16.45 9.31 11.19
C GLY A 174 -15.67 8.97 9.93
N LEU A 175 -14.87 7.87 9.94
CA LEU A 175 -14.03 7.50 8.81
C LEU A 175 -14.87 6.90 7.67
N GLU A 176 -14.58 7.32 6.44
CA GLU A 176 -15.17 6.75 5.23
C GLU A 176 -14.25 5.69 4.61
N PRO A 177 -14.79 4.52 4.21
CA PRO A 177 -13.98 3.48 3.57
C PRO A 177 -13.29 3.97 2.29
N GLU A 178 -11.99 3.71 2.16
CA GLU A 178 -11.25 3.93 0.92
C GLU A 178 -11.13 2.60 0.15
N LYS A 179 -11.80 2.51 -0.98
CA LYS A 179 -11.84 1.29 -1.80
C LYS A 179 -10.63 1.15 -2.72
N LEU A 180 -10.02 2.26 -3.09
CA LEU A 180 -8.91 2.29 -4.02
C LEU A 180 -7.57 2.25 -3.28
N SER A 181 -6.62 1.48 -3.80
CA SER A 181 -5.25 1.50 -3.27
C SER A 181 -4.53 2.81 -3.65
N LYS A 182 -3.44 3.14 -2.93
CA LYS A 182 -2.54 4.25 -3.29
C LYS A 182 -2.08 4.15 -4.75
N PHE A 183 -1.76 2.93 -5.21
CA PHE A 183 -1.38 2.67 -6.61
C PHE A 183 -2.51 3.01 -7.59
N GLN A 184 -3.74 2.56 -7.33
CA GLN A 184 -4.88 2.84 -8.21
C GLN A 184 -5.15 4.34 -8.31
N ARG A 185 -5.19 5.03 -7.16
CA ARG A 185 -5.39 6.50 -7.13
C ARG A 185 -4.26 7.25 -7.86
N ALA A 186 -3.00 6.88 -7.60
CA ALA A 186 -1.86 7.50 -8.28
C ALA A 186 -1.82 7.19 -9.79
N THR A 187 -2.30 6.00 -10.21
CA THR A 187 -2.45 5.66 -11.63
C THR A 187 -3.55 6.47 -12.29
N MET A 188 -4.71 6.60 -11.65
CA MET A 188 -5.79 7.45 -12.16
C MET A 188 -5.34 8.92 -12.31
N LEU A 189 -4.55 9.43 -11.35
CA LEU A 189 -3.94 10.75 -11.44
C LEU A 189 -3.01 10.84 -12.66
N ALA A 190 -2.16 9.84 -12.89
CA ALA A 190 -1.27 9.79 -14.05
C ALA A 190 -2.00 9.68 -15.40
N GLU A 191 -3.21 9.14 -15.40
CA GLU A 191 -4.08 8.99 -16.57
C GLU A 191 -5.03 10.19 -16.76
N GLY A 192 -4.96 11.22 -15.90
CA GLY A 192 -5.84 12.40 -15.96
C GLY A 192 -7.30 12.10 -15.62
N LEU A 193 -7.57 11.00 -14.90
CA LEU A 193 -8.91 10.56 -14.54
C LEU A 193 -9.43 11.14 -13.22
N PHE A 194 -8.60 11.89 -12.49
CA PHE A 194 -9.05 12.73 -11.38
C PHE A 194 -9.52 14.07 -11.95
N CYS A 195 -10.82 14.22 -12.17
CA CYS A 195 -11.43 15.53 -12.37
C CYS A 195 -11.52 16.22 -11.01
N ASP A 196 -11.13 17.49 -10.94
CA ASP A 196 -11.30 18.34 -9.76
C ASP A 196 -12.75 18.26 -9.27
N GLY A 197 -12.98 17.73 -8.10
CA GLY A 197 -14.31 17.75 -7.48
C GLY A 197 -14.80 16.45 -6.83
N ILE A 198 -13.96 15.76 -6.06
CA ILE A 198 -14.44 14.86 -4.99
C ILE A 198 -13.60 15.09 -3.72
#